data_d4c789d0f8cc4a1465c5b507033ba7fa
#
_entry.id   d4c789d0f8cc4a1465c5b507033ba7fa
#
_cell.length_a   1.000
_cell.length_b   1.000
_cell.length_c   1.000
_cell.angle_alpha   90.00
_cell.angle_beta   90.00
_cell.angle_gamma   90.00
#
_symmetry.space_group_name_H-M   'P 1'
#
loop_
_entity.id
_entity.type
_entity.pdbx_description
1 polymer ?
#
loop_
_entity_poly.entity_id
_entity_poly.type
_entity_poly.pdbx_seq_one_letter_code
_entity_poly.pdbx_strand_id
1 'polypeptide(L)'
;MGALHPGSLLADRYRILSEIGQGGFATVYKAQDLDRRKVVAIKQITLSQLSPQEMIEVTDSYNREIMYLSRLRHEHLPLIYDHFTDPENWYVVMDYIEGETLDDLLAKIRHGRFPVAKVLAIGITLCKVLQYLHTRSPAIIFRDVKPANIMMNREGRLYLIDFGIARQYRPEQAKDTGPLGSPGYAAPEQYGKAQSTVQTDIYGLGATLQTLLTGKEPLDIQVEGMPPGVTIPKKLQGLITQMVEPDASKRPQSMEEVKQSLQHLKDQLASERLKRTLAFTRDALDDKIAEVLLLVGMLFFLYVFGFLVFDTPFWIPYLLLMPAIIIGRSAFGLYQETKEASTRPKAKEVVAILWKLLRSSLLYALIAAFLLYCLSDSQQVDSPFQIPDFLFLGLALCAGIIWSLSHLINWLSRLRASRRQAHRQQAEEPPLQQQVHRPRP
;
A
#
# COMPACT_ATOMS: atom_id res chain seq x y z
N MET A 1 -37.32 19.06 -23.29
CA MET A 1 -36.92 17.72 -23.84
C MET A 1 -36.62 16.77 -22.69
N GLY A 2 -37.23 15.58 -22.69
CA GLY A 2 -36.95 14.57 -21.67
C GLY A 2 -35.50 14.04 -21.74
N ALA A 3 -35.19 13.07 -20.91
CA ALA A 3 -33.90 12.39 -20.88
C ALA A 3 -33.48 11.97 -22.30
N LEU A 4 -32.20 12.14 -22.62
CA LEU A 4 -31.64 11.71 -23.90
C LEU A 4 -31.60 10.16 -23.93
N HIS A 5 -32.10 9.56 -24.99
CA HIS A 5 -32.16 8.10 -25.12
C HIS A 5 -31.00 7.56 -25.96
N PRO A 6 -30.54 6.32 -25.70
CA PRO A 6 -29.56 5.68 -26.57
C PRO A 6 -30.00 5.68 -28.03
N GLY A 7 -29.07 6.04 -28.94
CA GLY A 7 -29.32 6.19 -30.38
C GLY A 7 -29.78 7.59 -30.81
N SER A 8 -30.26 8.47 -29.90
CA SER A 8 -30.61 9.85 -30.25
C SER A 8 -29.40 10.67 -30.68
N LEU A 9 -29.61 11.63 -31.59
CA LEU A 9 -28.57 12.53 -32.06
C LEU A 9 -28.77 13.90 -31.42
N LEU A 10 -27.77 14.38 -30.69
CA LEU A 10 -27.74 15.68 -30.04
C LEU A 10 -26.89 16.65 -30.87
N ALA A 11 -27.40 17.84 -31.15
CA ALA A 11 -26.77 18.89 -31.95
C ALA A 11 -26.24 18.36 -33.30
N ASP A 12 -26.98 17.42 -33.95
CA ASP A 12 -26.66 16.78 -35.23
C ASP A 12 -25.27 16.12 -35.32
N ARG A 13 -24.62 15.98 -34.18
CA ARG A 13 -23.23 15.52 -34.11
C ARG A 13 -22.99 14.42 -33.08
N TYR A 14 -23.63 14.47 -31.93
CA TYR A 14 -23.31 13.56 -30.82
C TYR A 14 -24.37 12.46 -30.72
N ARG A 15 -23.98 11.22 -31.07
CA ARG A 15 -24.87 10.05 -30.92
C ARG A 15 -24.78 9.52 -29.51
N ILE A 16 -25.84 9.58 -28.76
CA ILE A 16 -25.94 9.08 -27.39
C ILE A 16 -25.80 7.56 -27.41
N LEU A 17 -24.88 7.01 -26.56
CA LEU A 17 -24.66 5.59 -26.41
C LEU A 17 -25.36 5.04 -25.16
N SER A 18 -25.19 5.70 -24.04
CA SER A 18 -25.79 5.33 -22.74
C SER A 18 -25.74 6.49 -21.77
N GLU A 19 -26.64 6.49 -20.80
CA GLU A 19 -26.46 7.24 -19.56
C GLU A 19 -25.38 6.57 -18.70
N ILE A 20 -24.51 7.35 -18.07
CA ILE A 20 -23.39 6.87 -17.23
C ILE A 20 -23.36 7.48 -15.85
N GLY A 21 -24.21 8.47 -15.57
CA GLY A 21 -24.36 9.06 -14.25
C GLY A 21 -25.52 10.04 -14.20
N GLN A 22 -26.23 10.04 -13.07
CA GLN A 22 -27.32 10.96 -12.79
C GLN A 22 -27.12 11.60 -11.41
N GLY A 23 -27.15 12.93 -11.35
CA GLY A 23 -27.10 13.71 -10.13
C GLY A 23 -28.34 14.60 -9.99
N GLY A 24 -28.41 15.38 -8.90
CA GLY A 24 -29.58 16.22 -8.62
C GLY A 24 -29.92 17.25 -9.68
N PHE A 25 -28.93 17.80 -10.40
CA PHE A 25 -29.10 18.86 -11.40
C PHE A 25 -28.47 18.55 -12.76
N ALA A 26 -27.83 17.39 -12.89
CA ALA A 26 -27.10 17.04 -14.09
C ALA A 26 -27.15 15.53 -14.37
N THR A 27 -27.23 15.17 -15.65
CA THR A 27 -27.09 13.80 -16.15
C THR A 27 -25.89 13.73 -17.06
N VAL A 28 -25.11 12.69 -16.97
CA VAL A 28 -23.91 12.47 -17.78
C VAL A 28 -24.14 11.30 -18.73
N TYR A 29 -23.91 11.54 -20.01
CA TYR A 29 -24.06 10.54 -21.06
C TYR A 29 -22.73 10.21 -21.69
N LYS A 30 -22.55 8.94 -22.04
CA LYS A 30 -21.53 8.49 -22.98
C LYS A 30 -22.08 8.69 -24.40
N ALA A 31 -21.30 9.31 -25.27
CA ALA A 31 -21.73 9.60 -26.65
C ALA A 31 -20.58 9.37 -27.64
N GLN A 32 -20.93 9.17 -28.91
CA GLN A 32 -20.00 9.16 -30.04
C GLN A 32 -20.01 10.52 -30.71
N ASP A 33 -18.90 11.24 -30.70
CA ASP A 33 -18.71 12.44 -31.55
C ASP A 33 -18.47 11.95 -32.99
N LEU A 34 -19.38 12.21 -33.85
CA LEU A 34 -19.37 11.76 -35.27
C LEU A 34 -18.27 12.47 -36.07
N ASP A 35 -18.00 13.74 -35.77
CA ASP A 35 -16.99 14.54 -36.46
C ASP A 35 -15.58 14.09 -36.10
N ARG A 36 -15.33 13.92 -34.79
CA ARG A 36 -14.01 13.51 -34.29
C ARG A 36 -13.81 11.99 -34.27
N ARG A 37 -14.85 11.22 -34.52
CA ARG A 37 -14.87 9.74 -34.42
C ARG A 37 -14.38 9.24 -33.07
N LYS A 38 -14.69 9.97 -31.99
CA LYS A 38 -14.22 9.70 -30.63
C LYS A 38 -15.38 9.51 -29.67
N VAL A 39 -15.20 8.67 -28.65
CA VAL A 39 -16.14 8.57 -27.54
C VAL A 39 -15.89 9.75 -26.59
N VAL A 40 -16.98 10.44 -26.20
CA VAL A 40 -16.98 11.61 -25.31
C VAL A 40 -17.97 11.41 -24.18
N ALA A 41 -17.80 12.18 -23.11
CA ALA A 41 -18.80 12.35 -22.06
C ALA A 41 -19.55 13.68 -22.31
N ILE A 42 -20.88 13.65 -22.19
CA ILE A 42 -21.71 14.84 -22.29
C ILE A 42 -22.43 15.03 -20.96
N LYS A 43 -22.16 16.14 -20.30
CA LYS A 43 -22.85 16.54 -19.08
C LYS A 43 -24.00 17.47 -19.47
N GLN A 44 -25.23 17.03 -19.26
CA GLN A 44 -26.46 17.81 -19.42
C GLN A 44 -26.83 18.41 -18.06
N ILE A 45 -27.06 19.71 -18.01
CA ILE A 45 -27.50 20.45 -16.83
C ILE A 45 -28.85 21.03 -17.12
N THR A 46 -29.88 20.67 -16.34
CA THR A 46 -31.28 21.10 -16.58
C THR A 46 -31.55 22.41 -15.87
N LEU A 47 -32.21 23.33 -16.59
CA LEU A 47 -32.51 24.71 -16.19
C LEU A 47 -33.97 24.94 -15.78
N SER A 48 -34.78 23.93 -15.74
CA SER A 48 -36.23 23.97 -15.62
C SER A 48 -36.82 24.70 -14.40
N GLN A 49 -35.94 25.19 -13.50
CA GLN A 49 -36.37 25.89 -12.27
C GLN A 49 -36.08 27.41 -12.28
N LEU A 50 -35.52 27.95 -13.36
CA LEU A 50 -35.16 29.37 -13.46
C LEU A 50 -36.22 30.17 -14.24
N SER A 51 -36.45 31.39 -13.80
CA SER A 51 -37.26 32.35 -14.60
C SER A 51 -36.48 32.75 -15.86
N PRO A 52 -37.16 33.24 -16.93
CA PRO A 52 -36.49 33.63 -18.16
C PRO A 52 -35.40 34.71 -17.99
N GLN A 53 -35.57 35.63 -17.04
CA GLN A 53 -34.57 36.67 -16.73
C GLN A 53 -33.35 36.11 -16.00
N GLU A 54 -33.57 35.27 -14.98
CA GLU A 54 -32.51 34.57 -14.27
C GLU A 54 -31.70 33.66 -15.22
N MET A 55 -32.40 33.01 -16.18
CA MET A 55 -31.78 32.13 -17.16
C MET A 55 -30.78 32.90 -18.04
N ILE A 56 -31.08 34.11 -18.50
CA ILE A 56 -30.17 34.91 -19.34
C ILE A 56 -28.89 35.25 -18.55
N GLU A 57 -29.02 35.80 -17.33
CA GLU A 57 -27.86 36.19 -16.49
C GLU A 57 -26.97 35.01 -16.12
N VAL A 58 -27.62 33.91 -15.73
CA VAL A 58 -26.93 32.68 -15.34
C VAL A 58 -26.24 32.02 -16.53
N THR A 59 -26.89 32.02 -17.73
CA THR A 59 -26.32 31.48 -18.97
C THR A 59 -25.09 32.25 -19.42
N ASP A 60 -25.11 33.57 -19.36
CA ASP A 60 -23.96 34.41 -19.73
C ASP A 60 -22.76 34.18 -18.75
N SER A 61 -23.07 34.05 -17.46
CA SER A 61 -22.04 33.75 -16.46
C SER A 61 -21.45 32.36 -16.70
N TYR A 62 -22.28 31.35 -16.96
CA TYR A 62 -21.88 29.97 -17.23
C TYR A 62 -21.03 29.87 -18.50
N ASN A 63 -21.46 30.50 -19.61
CA ASN A 63 -20.71 30.47 -20.85
C ASN A 63 -19.30 31.05 -20.69
N ARG A 64 -19.16 32.16 -19.95
CA ARG A 64 -17.83 32.73 -19.62
C ARG A 64 -16.98 31.77 -18.82
N GLU A 65 -17.55 31.09 -17.82
CA GLU A 65 -16.85 30.17 -16.97
C GLU A 65 -16.41 28.93 -17.76
N ILE A 66 -17.30 28.31 -18.53
CA ILE A 66 -16.97 27.15 -19.38
C ILE A 66 -15.94 27.50 -20.45
N MET A 67 -16.04 28.68 -21.09
CA MET A 67 -15.01 29.13 -22.02
C MET A 67 -13.63 29.23 -21.36
N TYR A 68 -13.56 29.62 -20.09
CA TYR A 68 -12.32 29.67 -19.36
C TYR A 68 -11.83 28.27 -19.01
N LEU A 69 -12.69 27.39 -18.50
CA LEU A 69 -12.38 26.00 -18.17
C LEU A 69 -11.97 25.18 -19.40
N SER A 70 -12.55 25.47 -20.57
CA SER A 70 -12.20 24.78 -21.83
C SER A 70 -10.76 25.03 -22.31
N ARG A 71 -10.08 26.06 -21.78
CA ARG A 71 -8.66 26.36 -22.07
C ARG A 71 -7.69 25.60 -21.16
N LEU A 72 -8.18 24.95 -20.10
CA LEU A 72 -7.33 24.21 -19.20
C LEU A 72 -6.72 22.98 -19.90
N ARG A 73 -5.45 22.74 -19.67
CA ARG A 73 -4.72 21.57 -20.18
C ARG A 73 -3.84 21.00 -19.08
N HIS A 74 -4.24 19.86 -18.56
CA HIS A 74 -3.49 19.15 -17.53
C HIS A 74 -3.75 17.64 -17.63
N GLU A 75 -2.74 16.80 -17.39
CA GLU A 75 -2.82 15.34 -17.54
C GLU A 75 -3.85 14.66 -16.63
N HIS A 76 -4.29 15.34 -15.58
CA HIS A 76 -5.26 14.88 -14.59
C HIS A 76 -6.61 15.60 -14.67
N LEU A 77 -6.88 16.32 -15.76
CA LEU A 77 -8.16 16.95 -16.02
C LEU A 77 -8.71 16.46 -17.36
N PRO A 78 -10.03 16.20 -17.47
CA PRO A 78 -10.66 15.94 -18.75
C PRO A 78 -10.60 17.20 -19.63
N LEU A 79 -10.32 17.03 -20.91
CA LEU A 79 -10.38 18.13 -21.89
C LEU A 79 -11.85 18.44 -22.21
N ILE A 80 -12.21 19.70 -22.17
CA ILE A 80 -13.51 20.16 -22.66
C ILE A 80 -13.35 20.48 -24.15
N TYR A 81 -14.20 19.85 -24.99
CA TYR A 81 -14.15 19.93 -26.44
C TYR A 81 -15.16 20.94 -27.00
N ASP A 82 -16.32 21.02 -26.36
CA ASP A 82 -17.44 21.83 -26.83
C ASP A 82 -18.39 22.15 -25.68
N HIS A 83 -19.19 23.17 -25.86
CA HIS A 83 -20.31 23.50 -24.99
C HIS A 83 -21.38 24.21 -25.81
N PHE A 84 -22.62 23.93 -25.53
CA PHE A 84 -23.78 24.56 -26.19
C PHE A 84 -24.98 24.48 -25.27
N THR A 85 -26.04 25.22 -25.65
CA THR A 85 -27.26 25.34 -24.86
C THR A 85 -28.47 25.15 -25.76
N ASP A 86 -29.51 24.56 -25.18
CA ASP A 86 -30.88 24.66 -25.69
C ASP A 86 -31.76 25.44 -24.67
N PRO A 87 -33.05 25.68 -24.94
CA PRO A 87 -33.91 26.46 -24.03
C PRO A 87 -34.06 25.87 -22.62
N GLU A 88 -33.80 24.57 -22.45
CA GLU A 88 -34.03 23.85 -21.19
C GLU A 88 -32.76 23.34 -20.53
N ASN A 89 -31.65 23.23 -21.28
CA ASN A 89 -30.45 22.57 -20.80
C ASN A 89 -29.16 23.23 -21.28
N TRP A 90 -28.12 23.09 -20.49
CA TRP A 90 -26.74 23.32 -20.90
C TRP A 90 -26.03 21.99 -21.10
N TYR A 91 -25.10 21.94 -22.06
CA TYR A 91 -24.32 20.77 -22.41
C TYR A 91 -22.83 21.08 -22.38
N VAL A 92 -22.04 20.22 -21.77
CA VAL A 92 -20.58 20.26 -21.80
C VAL A 92 -20.08 18.94 -22.35
N VAL A 93 -19.31 18.99 -23.44
CA VAL A 93 -18.72 17.84 -24.11
C VAL A 93 -17.26 17.74 -23.69
N MET A 94 -16.87 16.62 -23.13
CA MET A 94 -15.53 16.43 -22.56
C MET A 94 -14.98 15.02 -22.83
N ASP A 95 -13.72 14.78 -22.41
CA ASP A 95 -13.13 13.43 -22.44
C ASP A 95 -14.01 12.42 -21.69
N TYR A 96 -14.27 11.30 -22.34
CA TYR A 96 -14.80 10.13 -21.65
C TYR A 96 -13.66 9.39 -20.99
N ILE A 97 -13.67 9.33 -19.64
CA ILE A 97 -12.69 8.61 -18.86
C ILE A 97 -13.19 7.17 -18.62
N GLU A 98 -12.51 6.19 -19.21
CA GLU A 98 -12.84 4.79 -19.00
C GLU A 98 -12.26 4.32 -17.67
N GLY A 99 -13.04 4.38 -16.61
CA GLY A 99 -12.60 4.09 -15.25
C GLY A 99 -13.75 4.14 -14.26
N GLU A 100 -13.40 4.18 -12.99
CA GLU A 100 -14.34 4.23 -11.87
C GLU A 100 -13.97 5.38 -10.94
N THR A 101 -14.96 5.90 -10.21
CA THR A 101 -14.71 6.89 -9.18
C THR A 101 -13.96 6.25 -7.99
N LEU A 102 -13.26 7.06 -7.20
CA LEU A 102 -12.64 6.54 -5.97
C LEU A 102 -13.70 6.05 -4.98
N ASP A 103 -14.90 6.57 -5.04
CA ASP A 103 -16.05 6.12 -4.25
C ASP A 103 -16.49 4.72 -4.66
N ASP A 104 -16.70 4.47 -5.95
CA ASP A 104 -17.02 3.13 -6.48
C ASP A 104 -15.90 2.11 -6.15
N LEU A 105 -14.65 2.54 -6.22
CA LEU A 105 -13.50 1.69 -5.89
C LEU A 105 -13.46 1.37 -4.40
N LEU A 106 -13.76 2.33 -3.51
CA LEU A 106 -13.85 2.09 -2.08
C LEU A 106 -14.91 1.04 -1.75
N ALA A 107 -16.09 1.13 -2.37
CA ALA A 107 -17.18 0.18 -2.17
C ALA A 107 -16.80 -1.27 -2.56
N LYS A 108 -15.87 -1.45 -3.51
CA LYS A 108 -15.41 -2.76 -4.01
C LYS A 108 -14.24 -3.35 -3.23
N ILE A 109 -13.49 -2.54 -2.47
CA ILE A 109 -12.33 -3.00 -1.70
C ILE A 109 -12.80 -3.80 -0.48
N ARG A 110 -12.25 -5.01 -0.28
CA ARG A 110 -12.61 -5.95 0.81
C ARG A 110 -12.65 -5.31 2.21
N HIS A 111 -11.82 -4.30 2.45
CA HIS A 111 -11.74 -3.59 3.74
C HIS A 111 -12.30 -2.16 3.68
N GLY A 112 -12.96 -1.78 2.58
CA GLY A 112 -13.52 -0.45 2.37
C GLY A 112 -12.53 0.71 2.42
N ARG A 113 -11.21 0.45 2.34
CA ARG A 113 -10.17 1.49 2.49
C ARG A 113 -8.93 1.21 1.66
N PHE A 114 -8.26 2.27 1.22
CA PHE A 114 -7.00 2.16 0.50
C PHE A 114 -5.79 2.02 1.46
N PRO A 115 -4.73 1.32 1.04
CA PRO A 115 -3.45 1.31 1.75
C PRO A 115 -2.84 2.73 1.83
N VAL A 116 -2.20 3.08 2.96
CA VAL A 116 -1.58 4.40 3.18
C VAL A 116 -0.71 4.86 2.01
N ALA A 117 0.13 3.98 1.47
CA ALA A 117 1.01 4.33 0.33
C ALA A 117 0.22 4.73 -0.94
N LYS A 118 -0.95 4.12 -1.19
CA LYS A 118 -1.83 4.47 -2.30
C LYS A 118 -2.49 5.83 -2.05
N VAL A 119 -2.96 6.08 -0.81
CA VAL A 119 -3.57 7.35 -0.42
C VAL A 119 -2.57 8.51 -0.55
N LEU A 120 -1.32 8.32 -0.11
CA LEU A 120 -0.26 9.32 -0.30
C LEU A 120 -0.01 9.62 -1.80
N ALA A 121 0.03 8.59 -2.66
CA ALA A 121 0.20 8.78 -4.09
C ALA A 121 -1.00 9.53 -4.72
N ILE A 122 -2.23 9.20 -4.33
CA ILE A 122 -3.45 9.91 -4.73
C ILE A 122 -3.38 11.38 -4.29
N GLY A 123 -3.09 11.64 -3.01
CA GLY A 123 -3.00 12.99 -2.46
C GLY A 123 -1.97 13.86 -3.18
N ILE A 124 -0.76 13.33 -3.44
CA ILE A 124 0.29 14.03 -4.19
C ILE A 124 -0.18 14.40 -5.60
N THR A 125 -0.89 13.48 -6.27
CA THR A 125 -1.41 13.73 -7.62
C THR A 125 -2.51 14.81 -7.59
N LEU A 126 -3.42 14.75 -6.61
CA LEU A 126 -4.47 15.75 -6.44
C LEU A 126 -3.87 17.14 -6.10
N CYS A 127 -2.84 17.19 -5.28
CA CYS A 127 -2.13 18.45 -5.02
C CYS A 127 -1.58 19.07 -6.31
N LYS A 128 -1.04 18.28 -7.24
CA LYS A 128 -0.52 18.82 -8.52
C LYS A 128 -1.60 19.45 -9.36
N VAL A 129 -2.75 18.78 -9.53
CA VAL A 129 -3.84 19.31 -10.35
C VAL A 129 -4.52 20.51 -9.69
N LEU A 130 -4.74 20.49 -8.37
CA LEU A 130 -5.30 21.62 -7.65
C LEU A 130 -4.35 22.83 -7.66
N GLN A 131 -3.05 22.62 -7.47
CA GLN A 131 -2.04 23.68 -7.60
C GLN A 131 -2.07 24.30 -9.01
N TYR A 132 -2.18 23.47 -10.06
CA TYR A 132 -2.32 23.97 -11.42
C TYR A 132 -3.54 24.89 -11.56
N LEU A 133 -4.69 24.55 -10.97
CA LEU A 133 -5.89 25.39 -10.98
C LEU A 133 -5.69 26.69 -10.19
N HIS A 134 -5.11 26.60 -8.99
CA HIS A 134 -4.87 27.75 -8.11
C HIS A 134 -3.88 28.77 -8.70
N THR A 135 -2.96 28.33 -9.55
CA THR A 135 -1.97 29.21 -10.22
C THR A 135 -2.49 29.87 -11.51
N ARG A 136 -3.75 29.62 -11.89
CA ARG A 136 -4.35 30.33 -13.02
C ARG A 136 -4.59 31.81 -12.67
N SER A 137 -4.75 32.64 -13.70
CA SER A 137 -5.09 34.05 -13.53
C SER A 137 -6.40 34.35 -14.30
N PRO A 138 -7.51 34.54 -13.58
CA PRO A 138 -7.69 34.43 -12.14
C PRO A 138 -7.59 32.99 -11.62
N ALA A 139 -7.30 32.82 -10.34
CA ALA A 139 -7.22 31.52 -9.70
C ALA A 139 -8.57 30.78 -9.76
N ILE A 140 -8.52 29.47 -9.97
CA ILE A 140 -9.70 28.60 -10.01
C ILE A 140 -9.71 27.78 -8.73
N ILE A 141 -10.78 27.88 -7.94
CA ILE A 141 -11.05 27.06 -6.76
C ILE A 141 -12.05 25.97 -7.17
N PHE A 142 -11.68 24.71 -6.93
CA PHE A 142 -12.46 23.56 -7.38
C PHE A 142 -13.72 23.34 -6.54
N ARG A 143 -13.65 23.50 -5.19
CA ARG A 143 -14.74 23.53 -4.21
C ARG A 143 -15.45 22.24 -3.87
N ASP A 144 -15.28 21.17 -4.65
CA ASP A 144 -15.95 19.88 -4.43
C ASP A 144 -14.96 18.68 -4.55
N VAL A 145 -13.85 18.77 -3.83
CA VAL A 145 -12.87 17.68 -3.78
C VAL A 145 -13.42 16.56 -2.90
N LYS A 146 -13.87 15.46 -3.52
CA LYS A 146 -14.42 14.28 -2.86
C LYS A 146 -14.17 13.01 -3.69
N PRO A 147 -14.26 11.79 -3.11
CA PRO A 147 -14.01 10.54 -3.83
C PRO A 147 -14.85 10.36 -5.10
N ALA A 148 -16.13 10.78 -5.09
CA ALA A 148 -17.04 10.69 -6.22
C ALA A 148 -16.62 11.56 -7.42
N ASN A 149 -15.84 12.63 -7.19
CA ASN A 149 -15.35 13.55 -8.24
C ASN A 149 -13.91 13.23 -8.70
N ILE A 150 -13.36 12.10 -8.30
CA ILE A 150 -12.02 11.64 -8.68
C ILE A 150 -12.15 10.27 -9.32
N MET A 151 -11.89 10.19 -10.62
CA MET A 151 -11.88 8.92 -11.36
C MET A 151 -10.47 8.36 -11.48
N MET A 152 -10.37 7.03 -11.43
CA MET A 152 -9.16 6.29 -11.76
C MET A 152 -9.43 5.45 -13.01
N ASN A 153 -8.65 5.64 -14.06
CA ASN A 153 -8.78 4.84 -15.27
C ASN A 153 -8.13 3.44 -15.09
N ARG A 154 -8.24 2.59 -16.09
CA ARG A 154 -7.71 1.20 -16.06
C ARG A 154 -6.19 1.15 -15.90
N GLU A 155 -5.46 2.16 -16.37
CA GLU A 155 -4.00 2.28 -16.22
C GLU A 155 -3.59 2.85 -14.85
N GLY A 156 -4.55 3.17 -13.97
CA GLY A 156 -4.31 3.74 -12.64
C GLY A 156 -4.04 5.24 -12.64
N ARG A 157 -4.26 5.95 -13.75
CA ARG A 157 -4.18 7.40 -13.83
C ARG A 157 -5.43 8.02 -13.22
N LEU A 158 -5.22 9.06 -12.40
CA LEU A 158 -6.30 9.80 -11.75
C LEU A 158 -6.75 10.98 -12.62
N TYR A 159 -8.04 11.28 -12.55
CA TYR A 159 -8.65 12.44 -13.15
C TYR A 159 -9.57 13.11 -12.14
N LEU A 160 -9.40 14.42 -11.97
CA LEU A 160 -10.35 15.26 -11.23
C LEU A 160 -11.44 15.65 -12.18
N ILE A 161 -12.64 15.15 -11.95
CA ILE A 161 -13.80 15.33 -12.79
C ILE A 161 -14.81 16.27 -12.11
N ASP A 162 -15.78 16.77 -12.88
CA ASP A 162 -16.90 17.57 -12.39
C ASP A 162 -16.55 18.98 -11.87
N PHE A 163 -16.37 19.88 -12.81
CA PHE A 163 -16.22 21.33 -12.56
C PHE A 163 -17.56 22.05 -12.22
N GLY A 164 -18.62 21.32 -11.82
CA GLY A 164 -19.97 21.90 -11.67
C GLY A 164 -20.07 23.05 -10.67
N ILE A 165 -19.16 23.13 -9.74
CA ILE A 165 -19.09 24.22 -8.75
C ILE A 165 -17.72 24.93 -8.73
N ALA A 166 -16.79 24.55 -9.61
CA ALA A 166 -15.55 25.28 -9.79
C ALA A 166 -15.84 26.69 -10.29
N ARG A 167 -15.31 27.68 -9.61
CA ARG A 167 -15.50 29.11 -9.96
C ARG A 167 -14.18 29.86 -9.86
N GLN A 168 -14.10 30.93 -10.65
CA GLN A 168 -12.99 31.88 -10.54
C GLN A 168 -13.02 32.59 -9.19
N TYR A 169 -11.85 32.68 -8.55
CA TYR A 169 -11.68 33.51 -7.37
C TYR A 169 -11.85 35.01 -7.75
N ARG A 170 -12.67 35.72 -7.02
CA ARG A 170 -12.90 37.16 -7.20
C ARG A 170 -12.52 37.90 -5.93
N PRO A 171 -11.36 38.59 -5.90
CA PRO A 171 -10.87 39.25 -4.68
C PRO A 171 -11.85 40.28 -4.08
N GLU A 172 -12.70 40.89 -4.93
CA GLU A 172 -13.72 41.88 -4.53
C GLU A 172 -14.97 41.32 -3.86
N GLN A 173 -15.12 39.97 -3.89
CA GLN A 173 -16.27 39.33 -3.26
C GLN A 173 -15.92 38.89 -1.84
N ALA A 174 -16.70 39.34 -0.84
CA ALA A 174 -16.54 38.95 0.55
C ALA A 174 -17.10 37.56 0.87
N LYS A 175 -18.09 37.08 0.08
CA LYS A 175 -18.82 35.82 0.30
C LYS A 175 -19.15 35.15 -1.00
N ASP A 176 -19.32 33.83 -0.98
CA ASP A 176 -19.94 33.07 -2.07
C ASP A 176 -21.46 33.36 -2.14
N THR A 177 -22.04 33.19 -3.32
CA THR A 177 -23.46 33.56 -3.60
C THR A 177 -24.47 32.61 -2.96
N GLY A 178 -24.05 31.54 -2.28
CA GLY A 178 -24.88 30.57 -1.57
C GLY A 178 -24.11 29.41 -1.01
N PRO A 179 -24.74 28.51 -0.23
CA PRO A 179 -24.11 27.27 0.27
C PRO A 179 -23.70 26.39 -0.90
N LEU A 180 -22.44 25.95 -0.88
CA LEU A 180 -21.85 25.14 -1.95
C LEU A 180 -21.07 23.96 -1.33
N GLY A 181 -21.09 22.82 -2.03
CA GLY A 181 -20.29 21.65 -1.71
C GLY A 181 -21.07 20.49 -1.10
N SER A 182 -20.40 19.36 -0.99
CA SER A 182 -20.97 18.10 -0.48
C SER A 182 -20.85 18.02 1.04
N PRO A 183 -21.92 17.58 1.75
CA PRO A 183 -21.87 17.43 3.22
C PRO A 183 -20.64 16.65 3.69
N GLY A 184 -19.97 17.15 4.73
CA GLY A 184 -18.76 16.55 5.28
C GLY A 184 -17.47 16.86 4.53
N TYR A 185 -17.51 17.08 3.22
CA TYR A 185 -16.36 17.46 2.39
C TYR A 185 -16.26 18.99 2.19
N ALA A 186 -17.37 19.68 2.29
CA ALA A 186 -17.41 21.13 2.15
C ALA A 186 -16.82 21.84 3.36
N ALA A 187 -15.92 22.78 3.11
CA ALA A 187 -15.33 23.60 4.15
C ALA A 187 -16.38 24.55 4.80
N PRO A 188 -16.21 24.92 6.09
CA PRO A 188 -17.17 25.75 6.78
C PRO A 188 -17.48 27.09 6.10
N GLU A 189 -16.53 27.69 5.41
CA GLU A 189 -16.72 28.93 4.64
C GLU A 189 -17.69 28.77 3.46
N GLN A 190 -17.83 27.57 2.87
CA GLN A 190 -18.73 27.30 1.76
C GLN A 190 -20.21 27.36 2.12
N TYR A 191 -20.54 27.38 3.39
CA TYR A 191 -21.92 27.55 3.87
C TYR A 191 -22.35 29.04 3.95
N GLY A 192 -21.85 29.88 3.04
CA GLY A 192 -22.22 31.29 2.93
C GLY A 192 -21.58 32.22 3.98
N LYS A 193 -20.54 31.72 4.69
CA LYS A 193 -19.84 32.49 5.74
C LYS A 193 -18.75 33.40 5.20
N ALA A 194 -18.04 32.94 4.15
CA ALA A 194 -16.95 33.68 3.52
C ALA A 194 -16.80 33.22 2.05
N GLN A 195 -15.85 33.82 1.34
CA GLN A 195 -15.49 33.40 -0.02
C GLN A 195 -14.60 32.15 0.02
N SER A 196 -14.82 31.23 -0.90
CA SER A 196 -13.95 30.07 -1.12
C SER A 196 -12.58 30.49 -1.62
N THR A 197 -11.54 29.89 -1.06
CA THR A 197 -10.14 30.15 -1.37
C THR A 197 -9.38 28.84 -1.61
N VAL A 198 -8.07 28.91 -1.80
CA VAL A 198 -7.19 27.74 -1.87
C VAL A 198 -7.37 26.82 -0.65
N GLN A 199 -7.60 27.39 0.52
CA GLN A 199 -7.79 26.65 1.79
C GLN A 199 -9.10 25.84 1.78
N THR A 200 -10.07 26.21 0.98
CA THR A 200 -11.31 25.43 0.77
C THR A 200 -11.01 24.08 0.09
N ASP A 201 -10.19 24.08 -0.95
CA ASP A 201 -9.78 22.83 -1.63
C ASP A 201 -8.84 21.99 -0.76
N ILE A 202 -8.03 22.63 0.09
CA ILE A 202 -7.19 21.92 1.07
C ILE A 202 -8.06 21.17 2.09
N TYR A 203 -9.15 21.79 2.56
CA TYR A 203 -10.11 21.10 3.44
C TYR A 203 -10.74 19.89 2.75
N GLY A 204 -11.31 20.07 1.56
CA GLY A 204 -11.93 18.99 0.78
C GLY A 204 -10.93 17.84 0.49
N LEU A 205 -9.68 18.17 0.18
CA LEU A 205 -8.63 17.18 0.01
C LEU A 205 -8.33 16.42 1.32
N GLY A 206 -8.24 17.11 2.45
CA GLY A 206 -8.05 16.50 3.78
C GLY A 206 -9.17 15.52 4.11
N ALA A 207 -10.43 15.92 3.95
CA ALA A 207 -11.61 15.09 4.13
C ALA A 207 -11.60 13.88 3.20
N THR A 208 -11.24 14.07 1.92
CA THR A 208 -11.07 12.99 0.94
C THR A 208 -10.02 11.98 1.38
N LEU A 209 -8.82 12.43 1.76
CA LEU A 209 -7.75 11.53 2.24
C LEU A 209 -8.17 10.75 3.48
N GLN A 210 -8.93 11.38 4.39
CA GLN A 210 -9.48 10.73 5.58
C GLN A 210 -10.45 9.60 5.18
N THR A 211 -11.40 9.86 4.28
CA THR A 211 -12.32 8.84 3.76
C THR A 211 -11.58 7.69 3.10
N LEU A 212 -10.59 7.97 2.25
CA LEU A 212 -9.79 6.93 1.58
C LEU A 212 -9.02 6.04 2.57
N LEU A 213 -8.56 6.57 3.70
CA LEU A 213 -7.83 5.84 4.75
C LEU A 213 -8.74 5.05 5.67
N THR A 214 -9.95 5.52 5.92
CA THR A 214 -10.88 4.97 6.91
C THR A 214 -11.97 4.12 6.30
N GLY A 215 -12.38 4.43 5.06
CA GLY A 215 -13.55 3.88 4.40
C GLY A 215 -14.88 4.44 4.93
N LYS A 216 -14.83 5.53 5.70
CA LYS A 216 -16.02 6.19 6.26
C LYS A 216 -16.13 7.63 5.78
N GLU A 217 -17.36 8.08 5.63
CA GLU A 217 -17.67 9.48 5.36
C GLU A 217 -17.17 10.39 6.49
N PRO A 218 -16.79 11.66 6.19
CA PRO A 218 -16.30 12.57 7.22
C PRO A 218 -17.31 12.83 8.35
N LEU A 219 -18.61 12.88 8.03
CA LEU A 219 -19.67 13.05 9.03
C LEU A 219 -19.78 11.85 9.97
N ASP A 220 -19.64 10.62 9.45
CA ASP A 220 -19.66 9.41 10.27
C ASP A 220 -18.48 9.38 11.23
N ILE A 221 -17.29 9.83 10.77
CA ILE A 221 -16.10 9.91 11.62
C ILE A 221 -16.31 10.93 12.76
N GLN A 222 -16.99 12.05 12.49
CA GLN A 222 -17.30 13.05 13.52
C GLN A 222 -18.25 12.50 14.59
N VAL A 223 -19.20 11.64 14.21
CA VAL A 223 -20.21 11.09 15.11
C VAL A 223 -19.71 9.82 15.82
N GLU A 224 -19.13 8.89 15.07
CA GLU A 224 -18.77 7.55 15.56
C GLU A 224 -17.29 7.42 15.95
N GLY A 225 -16.46 8.39 15.56
CA GLY A 225 -15.01 8.34 15.71
C GLY A 225 -14.31 7.46 14.67
N MET A 226 -13.02 7.24 14.90
CA MET A 226 -12.19 6.44 13.99
C MET A 226 -12.59 4.96 14.04
N PRO A 227 -12.71 4.28 12.89
CA PRO A 227 -13.04 2.87 12.85
C PRO A 227 -12.00 2.01 13.58
N PRO A 228 -12.41 0.94 14.28
CA PRO A 228 -11.48 0.05 14.96
C PRO A 228 -10.53 -0.63 13.97
N GLY A 229 -9.27 -0.81 14.39
CA GLY A 229 -8.23 -1.46 13.56
C GLY A 229 -7.69 -0.61 12.41
N VAL A 230 -8.03 0.66 12.31
CA VAL A 230 -7.40 1.62 11.39
C VAL A 230 -6.18 2.23 12.06
N THR A 231 -5.00 1.98 11.50
CA THR A 231 -3.76 2.61 11.97
C THR A 231 -3.25 3.57 10.90
N ILE A 232 -3.33 4.86 11.19
CA ILE A 232 -2.78 5.92 10.35
C ILE A 232 -1.47 6.40 10.97
N PRO A 233 -0.37 6.56 10.21
CA PRO A 233 0.86 7.14 10.73
C PRO A 233 0.58 8.50 11.40
N LYS A 234 1.06 8.72 12.64
CA LYS A 234 0.76 9.93 13.44
C LYS A 234 0.99 11.24 12.69
N LYS A 235 2.08 11.31 11.91
CA LYS A 235 2.39 12.51 11.10
C LYS A 235 1.36 12.75 10.00
N LEU A 236 0.87 11.68 9.33
CA LEU A 236 -0.18 11.80 8.32
C LEU A 236 -1.51 12.21 8.94
N GLN A 237 -1.85 11.64 10.07
CA GLN A 237 -3.03 12.02 10.84
C GLN A 237 -2.97 13.50 11.25
N GLY A 238 -1.83 13.98 11.76
CA GLY A 238 -1.62 15.39 12.11
C GLY A 238 -1.80 16.32 10.92
N LEU A 239 -1.25 15.97 9.76
CA LEU A 239 -1.43 16.75 8.53
C LEU A 239 -2.91 16.80 8.12
N ILE A 240 -3.61 15.66 8.09
CA ILE A 240 -5.03 15.62 7.75
C ILE A 240 -5.86 16.46 8.74
N THR A 241 -5.61 16.34 10.05
CA THR A 241 -6.28 17.16 11.06
C THR A 241 -6.07 18.67 10.80
N GLN A 242 -4.85 19.07 10.46
CA GLN A 242 -4.57 20.46 10.10
C GLN A 242 -5.30 20.91 8.82
N MET A 243 -5.38 20.03 7.81
CA MET A 243 -6.10 20.34 6.56
C MET A 243 -7.60 20.55 6.77
N VAL A 244 -8.22 19.81 7.70
CA VAL A 244 -9.66 19.92 7.99
C VAL A 244 -9.98 20.86 9.18
N GLU A 245 -9.06 21.72 9.57
CA GLU A 245 -9.32 22.75 10.57
C GLU A 245 -10.50 23.65 10.15
N PRO A 246 -11.45 23.94 11.06
CA PRO A 246 -12.57 24.83 10.76
C PRO A 246 -12.12 26.24 10.35
N ASP A 247 -11.09 26.75 11.00
CA ASP A 247 -10.47 28.03 10.69
C ASP A 247 -9.48 27.89 9.52
N ALA A 248 -9.82 28.50 8.38
CA ALA A 248 -9.01 28.44 7.17
C ALA A 248 -7.58 28.99 7.38
N SER A 249 -7.37 29.92 8.31
CA SER A 249 -6.05 30.50 8.61
C SER A 249 -5.10 29.51 9.25
N LYS A 250 -5.62 28.47 9.91
CA LYS A 250 -4.84 27.41 10.57
C LYS A 250 -4.50 26.24 9.66
N ARG A 251 -5.11 26.19 8.48
CA ARG A 251 -4.82 25.18 7.46
C ARG A 251 -3.47 25.49 6.77
N PRO A 252 -2.86 24.51 6.09
CA PRO A 252 -1.75 24.79 5.17
C PRO A 252 -2.12 25.89 4.18
N GLN A 253 -1.17 26.77 3.85
CA GLN A 253 -1.47 27.97 3.07
C GLN A 253 -1.43 27.75 1.56
N SER A 254 -0.91 26.62 1.09
CA SER A 254 -0.85 26.26 -0.33
C SER A 254 -0.91 24.77 -0.57
N MET A 255 -1.33 24.36 -1.77
CA MET A 255 -1.25 22.96 -2.21
C MET A 255 0.19 22.47 -2.35
N GLU A 256 1.15 23.36 -2.59
CA GLU A 256 2.58 23.03 -2.62
C GLU A 256 3.08 22.56 -1.24
N GLU A 257 2.70 23.25 -0.18
CA GLU A 257 3.01 22.87 1.21
C GLU A 257 2.45 21.49 1.56
N VAL A 258 1.18 21.23 1.22
CA VAL A 258 0.54 19.92 1.40
C VAL A 258 1.27 18.84 0.61
N LYS A 259 1.60 19.12 -0.68
CA LYS A 259 2.31 18.19 -1.56
C LYS A 259 3.67 17.80 -0.99
N GLN A 260 4.45 18.76 -0.52
CA GLN A 260 5.77 18.52 0.08
C GLN A 260 5.66 17.67 1.34
N SER A 261 4.68 17.95 2.20
CA SER A 261 4.42 17.18 3.41
C SER A 261 4.06 15.72 3.08
N LEU A 262 3.15 15.50 2.11
CA LEU A 262 2.77 14.15 1.66
C LEU A 262 3.95 13.42 0.99
N GLN A 263 4.78 14.11 0.20
CA GLN A 263 5.96 13.53 -0.45
C GLN A 263 6.97 13.07 0.61
N HIS A 264 7.28 13.93 1.58
CA HIS A 264 8.17 13.60 2.69
C HIS A 264 7.70 12.37 3.47
N LEU A 265 6.40 12.29 3.77
CA LEU A 265 5.80 11.11 4.42
C LEU A 265 5.94 9.84 3.57
N LYS A 266 5.70 9.95 2.27
CA LYS A 266 5.86 8.83 1.33
C LYS A 266 7.30 8.31 1.33
N ASP A 267 8.28 9.21 1.29
CA ASP A 267 9.72 8.87 1.25
C ASP A 267 10.17 8.26 2.59
N GLN A 268 9.69 8.78 3.72
CA GLN A 268 9.92 8.20 5.04
C GLN A 268 9.38 6.76 5.12
N LEU A 269 8.14 6.51 4.71
CA LEU A 269 7.55 5.17 4.73
C LEU A 269 8.27 4.20 3.78
N ALA A 270 8.74 4.68 2.63
CA ALA A 270 9.54 3.87 1.71
C ALA A 270 10.88 3.48 2.32
N SER A 271 11.58 4.43 2.97
CA SER A 271 12.87 4.19 3.64
C SER A 271 12.74 3.24 4.83
N GLU A 272 11.67 3.37 5.63
CA GLU A 272 11.39 2.46 6.74
C GLU A 272 11.10 1.02 6.26
N ARG A 273 10.32 0.88 5.18
CA ARG A 273 10.07 -0.43 4.55
C ARG A 273 11.37 -1.06 4.07
N LEU A 274 12.22 -0.29 3.39
CA LEU A 274 13.51 -0.76 2.91
C LEU A 274 14.41 -1.19 4.06
N LYS A 275 14.51 -0.39 5.14
CA LYS A 275 15.27 -0.75 6.35
C LYS A 275 14.77 -2.04 6.99
N ARG A 276 13.46 -2.24 7.11
CA ARG A 276 12.87 -3.47 7.64
C ARG A 276 13.17 -4.68 6.75
N THR A 277 13.11 -4.52 5.43
CA THR A 277 13.45 -5.58 4.48
C THR A 277 14.93 -5.95 4.58
N LEU A 278 15.82 -4.95 4.61
CA LEU A 278 17.27 -5.19 4.76
C LEU A 278 17.63 -5.82 6.11
N ALA A 279 17.00 -5.40 7.20
CA ALA A 279 17.19 -6.03 8.51
C ALA A 279 16.75 -7.50 8.48
N PHE A 280 15.57 -7.80 7.90
CA PHE A 280 15.09 -9.18 7.76
C PHE A 280 16.02 -10.05 6.90
N THR A 281 16.54 -9.51 5.78
CA THR A 281 17.48 -10.25 4.93
C THR A 281 18.83 -10.45 5.59
N ARG A 282 19.32 -9.48 6.37
CA ARG A 282 20.54 -9.58 7.14
C ARG A 282 20.42 -10.67 8.21
N ASP A 283 19.36 -10.65 9.02
CA ASP A 283 19.12 -11.64 10.06
C ASP A 283 19.02 -13.06 9.46
N ALA A 284 18.36 -13.20 8.30
CA ALA A 284 18.26 -14.48 7.60
C ALA A 284 19.63 -14.95 7.02
N LEU A 285 20.49 -14.02 6.61
CA LEU A 285 21.84 -14.33 6.11
C LEU A 285 22.77 -14.74 7.25
N ASP A 286 22.74 -14.00 8.37
CA ASP A 286 23.54 -14.29 9.56
C ASP A 286 23.17 -15.67 10.15
N ASP A 287 21.89 -16.05 10.18
CA ASP A 287 21.44 -17.39 10.56
C ASP A 287 22.00 -18.48 9.64
N LYS A 288 22.01 -18.24 8.32
CA LYS A 288 22.58 -19.22 7.37
C LYS A 288 24.10 -19.34 7.44
N ILE A 289 24.81 -18.23 7.63
CA ILE A 289 26.26 -18.25 7.82
C ILE A 289 26.62 -19.06 9.09
N ALA A 290 25.89 -18.86 10.18
CA ALA A 290 26.08 -19.61 11.39
C ALA A 290 25.85 -21.11 11.19
N GLU A 291 24.81 -21.52 10.45
CA GLU A 291 24.56 -22.93 10.10
C GLU A 291 25.70 -23.54 9.26
N VAL A 292 26.18 -22.78 8.25
CA VAL A 292 27.31 -23.25 7.41
C VAL A 292 28.60 -23.36 8.20
N LEU A 293 28.91 -22.38 9.05
CA LEU A 293 30.10 -22.42 9.89
C LEU A 293 30.07 -23.60 10.89
N LEU A 294 28.89 -23.90 11.45
CA LEU A 294 28.69 -25.02 12.35
C LEU A 294 28.90 -26.38 11.63
N LEU A 295 28.36 -26.48 10.39
CA LEU A 295 28.54 -27.65 9.54
C LEU A 295 30.03 -27.87 9.19
N VAL A 296 30.71 -26.80 8.76
CA VAL A 296 32.16 -26.86 8.44
C VAL A 296 32.98 -27.22 9.66
N GLY A 297 32.68 -26.64 10.82
CA GLY A 297 33.35 -26.99 12.09
C GLY A 297 33.12 -28.45 12.49
N MET A 298 31.92 -28.97 12.32
CA MET A 298 31.60 -30.38 12.59
C MET A 298 32.34 -31.31 11.63
N LEU A 299 32.38 -30.98 10.34
CA LEU A 299 33.13 -31.78 9.35
C LEU A 299 34.65 -31.76 9.61
N PHE A 300 35.21 -30.61 9.99
CA PHE A 300 36.61 -30.48 10.39
C PHE A 300 36.90 -31.30 11.65
N PHE A 301 36.03 -31.26 12.64
CA PHE A 301 36.18 -32.08 13.86
C PHE A 301 36.16 -33.58 13.55
N LEU A 302 35.22 -34.04 12.72
CA LEU A 302 35.14 -35.43 12.28
C LEU A 302 36.38 -35.85 11.49
N TYR A 303 36.96 -34.96 10.70
CA TYR A 303 38.23 -35.19 9.98
C TYR A 303 39.39 -35.37 10.93
N VAL A 304 39.58 -34.45 11.90
CA VAL A 304 40.68 -34.49 12.88
C VAL A 304 40.51 -35.70 13.80
N PHE A 305 39.29 -35.99 14.24
CA PHE A 305 39.00 -37.15 15.09
C PHE A 305 39.31 -38.48 14.38
N GLY A 306 38.87 -38.61 13.11
CA GLY A 306 39.18 -39.80 12.31
C GLY A 306 40.67 -40.02 12.10
N PHE A 307 41.42 -38.93 11.88
CA PHE A 307 42.87 -38.99 11.74
C PHE A 307 43.61 -39.41 13.04
N LEU A 308 43.19 -38.82 14.18
CA LEU A 308 43.85 -39.06 15.46
C LEU A 308 43.52 -40.42 16.08
N VAL A 309 42.31 -40.92 15.88
CA VAL A 309 41.82 -42.13 16.59
C VAL A 309 42.03 -43.40 15.76
N PHE A 310 41.91 -43.32 14.43
CA PHE A 310 41.85 -44.52 13.60
C PHE A 310 43.07 -44.72 12.70
N ASP A 311 44.06 -43.79 12.71
CA ASP A 311 45.20 -43.83 11.79
C ASP A 311 44.78 -44.21 10.35
N THR A 312 43.62 -43.68 9.92
CA THR A 312 42.92 -44.11 8.71
C THR A 312 43.55 -43.49 7.48
N PRO A 313 43.58 -44.20 6.34
CA PRO A 313 44.07 -43.66 5.08
C PRO A 313 43.35 -42.38 4.71
N PHE A 314 44.08 -41.40 4.19
CA PHE A 314 43.65 -40.03 3.86
C PHE A 314 42.36 -39.94 3.05
N TRP A 315 41.94 -40.95 2.30
CA TRP A 315 40.75 -40.97 1.44
C TRP A 315 39.43 -41.32 2.17
N ILE A 316 39.48 -41.94 3.35
CA ILE A 316 38.26 -42.33 4.09
C ILE A 316 37.41 -41.14 4.52
N PRO A 317 37.97 -40.02 5.04
CA PRO A 317 37.21 -38.82 5.34
C PRO A 317 36.47 -38.23 4.15
N TYR A 318 37.01 -38.34 2.91
CA TYR A 318 36.37 -37.88 1.69
C TYR A 318 35.12 -38.69 1.33
N LEU A 319 35.11 -39.99 1.63
CA LEU A 319 33.96 -40.86 1.41
C LEU A 319 32.78 -40.49 2.32
N LEU A 320 33.03 -39.93 3.50
CA LEU A 320 31.99 -39.41 4.41
C LEU A 320 31.54 -37.98 4.05
N LEU A 321 32.42 -37.20 3.44
CA LEU A 321 32.15 -35.80 3.07
C LEU A 321 31.27 -35.68 1.81
N MET A 322 31.41 -36.60 0.86
CA MET A 322 30.63 -36.61 -0.39
C MET A 322 29.12 -36.72 -0.18
N PRO A 323 28.59 -37.63 0.65
CA PRO A 323 27.15 -37.68 0.92
C PRO A 323 26.60 -36.36 1.53
N ALA A 324 27.37 -35.73 2.44
CA ALA A 324 26.98 -34.48 3.08
C ALA A 324 26.88 -33.32 2.06
N ILE A 325 27.81 -33.26 1.11
CA ILE A 325 27.79 -32.26 0.02
C ILE A 325 26.60 -32.51 -0.92
N ILE A 326 26.33 -33.76 -1.29
CA ILE A 326 25.21 -34.12 -2.15
C ILE A 326 23.87 -33.78 -1.49
N ILE A 327 23.73 -34.06 -0.20
CA ILE A 327 22.53 -33.77 0.58
C ILE A 327 22.34 -32.25 0.74
N GLY A 328 23.41 -31.52 1.05
CA GLY A 328 23.38 -30.07 1.13
C GLY A 328 22.95 -29.39 -0.18
N ARG A 329 23.44 -29.90 -1.31
CA ARG A 329 23.09 -29.43 -2.65
C ARG A 329 21.64 -29.75 -3.02
N SER A 330 21.16 -30.94 -2.67
CA SER A 330 19.76 -31.34 -2.90
C SER A 330 18.78 -30.55 -2.02
N ALA A 331 19.13 -30.30 -0.76
CA ALA A 331 18.35 -29.47 0.14
C ALA A 331 18.29 -28.00 -0.33
N PHE A 332 19.38 -27.47 -0.89
CA PHE A 332 19.44 -26.14 -1.47
C PHE A 332 18.59 -26.04 -2.78
N GLY A 333 18.59 -27.08 -3.61
CA GLY A 333 17.74 -27.16 -4.81
C GLY A 333 16.24 -27.12 -4.44
N LEU A 334 15.82 -27.96 -3.47
CA LEU A 334 14.45 -27.96 -2.93
C LEU A 334 14.05 -26.61 -2.30
N TYR A 335 14.97 -25.91 -1.66
CA TYR A 335 14.73 -24.58 -1.13
C TYR A 335 14.50 -23.53 -2.25
N GLN A 336 15.22 -23.63 -3.34
CA GLN A 336 15.01 -22.75 -4.51
C GLN A 336 13.64 -23.01 -5.15
N GLU A 337 13.23 -24.25 -5.34
CA GLU A 337 11.92 -24.60 -5.90
C GLU A 337 10.75 -24.13 -5.01
N THR A 338 10.88 -24.24 -3.67
CA THR A 338 9.82 -23.73 -2.76
C THR A 338 9.78 -22.21 -2.68
N LYS A 339 10.84 -21.51 -3.07
CA LYS A 339 10.88 -20.05 -3.13
C LYS A 339 10.11 -19.50 -4.35
N GLU A 340 10.06 -20.24 -5.43
CA GLU A 340 9.32 -19.86 -6.66
C GLU A 340 7.84 -20.24 -6.61
N ALA A 341 7.44 -21.21 -5.77
CA ALA A 341 6.05 -21.57 -5.58
C ALA A 341 5.35 -20.54 -4.67
N SER A 342 4.30 -19.92 -5.18
CA SER A 342 3.51 -18.83 -4.55
C SER A 342 2.80 -19.20 -3.23
N THR A 343 2.91 -20.44 -2.75
CA THR A 343 2.36 -20.91 -1.47
C THR A 343 3.50 -21.13 -0.48
N ARG A 344 3.73 -20.16 0.39
CA ARG A 344 4.75 -20.21 1.45
C ARG A 344 4.41 -21.31 2.48
N PRO A 345 5.11 -22.47 2.50
CA PRO A 345 5.08 -23.31 3.68
C PRO A 345 5.69 -22.50 4.84
N LYS A 346 5.08 -22.59 6.02
CA LYS A 346 5.61 -21.88 7.22
C LYS A 346 7.05 -22.32 7.41
N ALA A 347 7.98 -21.37 7.52
CA ALA A 347 9.43 -21.62 7.62
C ALA A 347 9.81 -22.69 8.66
N LYS A 348 8.99 -22.89 9.69
CA LYS A 348 9.11 -23.96 10.69
C LYS A 348 8.93 -25.37 10.13
N GLU A 349 8.09 -25.57 9.12
CA GLU A 349 7.82 -26.89 8.53
C GLU A 349 8.97 -27.30 7.59
N VAL A 350 9.54 -26.37 6.85
CA VAL A 350 10.70 -26.61 5.99
C VAL A 350 11.94 -26.97 6.84
N VAL A 351 12.17 -26.23 7.93
CA VAL A 351 13.26 -26.51 8.86
C VAL A 351 13.09 -27.88 9.52
N ALA A 352 11.86 -28.27 9.90
CA ALA A 352 11.57 -29.58 10.50
C ALA A 352 11.82 -30.73 9.52
N ILE A 353 11.49 -30.57 8.23
CA ILE A 353 11.75 -31.56 7.18
C ILE A 353 13.26 -31.67 6.91
N LEU A 354 13.97 -30.55 6.80
CA LEU A 354 15.43 -30.54 6.64
C LEU A 354 16.16 -31.23 7.82
N TRP A 355 15.70 -30.99 9.04
CA TRP A 355 16.23 -31.66 10.22
C TRP A 355 15.98 -33.19 10.21
N LYS A 356 14.81 -33.64 9.80
CA LYS A 356 14.53 -35.08 9.63
C LYS A 356 15.44 -35.73 8.59
N LEU A 357 15.62 -35.08 7.44
CA LEU A 357 16.50 -35.57 6.37
C LEU A 357 17.96 -35.61 6.81
N LEU A 358 18.45 -34.54 7.45
CA LEU A 358 19.84 -34.49 7.98
C LEU A 358 20.09 -35.57 9.02
N ARG A 359 19.16 -35.78 9.96
CA ARG A 359 19.26 -36.78 11.01
C ARG A 359 19.25 -38.22 10.47
N SER A 360 18.42 -38.53 9.48
CA SER A 360 18.39 -39.83 8.83
C SER A 360 19.67 -40.10 8.04
N SER A 361 20.19 -39.10 7.33
CA SER A 361 21.42 -39.22 6.53
C SER A 361 22.66 -39.40 7.40
N LEU A 362 22.74 -38.72 8.53
CA LEU A 362 23.81 -38.89 9.50
C LEU A 362 23.80 -40.31 10.09
N LEU A 363 22.62 -40.85 10.39
CA LEU A 363 22.45 -42.21 10.86
C LEU A 363 22.91 -43.25 9.82
N TYR A 364 22.54 -43.06 8.53
CA TYR A 364 22.99 -43.94 7.46
C TYR A 364 24.50 -43.85 7.21
N ALA A 365 25.09 -42.67 7.30
CA ALA A 365 26.54 -42.50 7.18
C ALA A 365 27.31 -43.20 8.33
N LEU A 366 26.80 -43.12 9.56
CA LEU A 366 27.36 -43.82 10.70
C LEU A 366 27.26 -45.35 10.56
N ILE A 367 26.11 -45.86 10.09
CA ILE A 367 25.92 -47.31 9.84
C ILE A 367 26.85 -47.79 8.71
N ALA A 368 26.99 -47.03 7.63
CA ALA A 368 27.87 -47.35 6.52
C ALA A 368 29.35 -47.37 6.95
N ALA A 369 29.76 -46.37 7.76
CA ALA A 369 31.11 -46.32 8.32
C ALA A 369 31.39 -47.52 9.26
N PHE A 370 30.43 -47.93 10.07
CA PHE A 370 30.49 -49.08 10.94
C PHE A 370 30.61 -50.39 10.13
N LEU A 371 29.79 -50.55 9.08
CA LEU A 371 29.86 -51.75 8.22
C LEU A 371 31.16 -51.83 7.43
N LEU A 372 31.71 -50.71 6.94
CA LEU A 372 33.00 -50.65 6.27
C LEU A 372 34.15 -50.97 7.22
N TYR A 373 34.07 -50.53 8.50
CA TYR A 373 35.01 -50.86 9.53
C TYR A 373 34.99 -52.36 9.84
N CYS A 374 33.81 -52.97 10.02
CA CYS A 374 33.68 -54.42 10.28
C CYS A 374 34.19 -55.28 9.09
N LEU A 375 34.04 -54.80 7.85
CA LEU A 375 34.55 -55.49 6.65
C LEU A 375 36.06 -55.34 6.49
N SER A 376 36.66 -54.23 6.95
CA SER A 376 38.10 -53.99 6.95
C SER A 376 38.83 -54.88 7.96
N ASP A 377 38.22 -55.16 9.11
CA ASP A 377 38.82 -55.91 10.21
C ASP A 377 38.88 -57.45 9.97
N SER A 378 38.11 -57.93 8.98
CA SER A 378 38.08 -59.35 8.60
C SER A 378 39.36 -59.82 7.88
N GLN A 379 40.32 -58.96 7.60
CA GLN A 379 41.59 -59.34 6.89
C GLN A 379 42.89 -59.26 7.72
N GLN A 380 42.87 -58.84 9.01
CA GLN A 380 44.08 -58.87 9.84
C GLN A 380 43.76 -59.44 11.23
N VAL A 381 44.01 -60.70 11.40
CA VAL A 381 44.16 -61.43 12.71
C VAL A 381 45.60 -61.32 13.10
N ASP A 382 45.94 -60.44 14.06
CA ASP A 382 47.00 -60.50 15.07
C ASP A 382 47.29 -59.10 15.67
N SER A 383 46.43 -58.66 16.58
CA SER A 383 46.81 -57.63 17.54
C SER A 383 46.01 -57.74 18.85
N PRO A 384 46.70 -57.58 20.01
CA PRO A 384 46.15 -57.92 21.36
C PRO A 384 45.25 -56.73 21.91
N PHE A 385 44.72 -55.89 21.16
CA PHE A 385 43.87 -54.79 21.65
C PHE A 385 42.38 -55.11 21.50
N GLN A 386 41.71 -55.21 22.65
CA GLN A 386 40.24 -55.43 22.70
C GLN A 386 39.51 -54.21 22.21
N ILE A 387 38.94 -54.29 21.00
CA ILE A 387 38.20 -53.28 20.22
C ILE A 387 36.91 -52.77 20.88
N PRO A 388 36.21 -53.46 21.83
CA PRO A 388 34.90 -53.00 22.31
C PRO A 388 34.90 -51.64 23.03
N ASP A 389 35.98 -51.34 23.77
CA ASP A 389 35.99 -50.16 24.65
C ASP A 389 36.15 -48.82 23.90
N PHE A 390 36.94 -48.78 22.85
CA PHE A 390 37.12 -47.58 22.02
C PHE A 390 35.87 -47.25 21.15
N LEU A 391 35.15 -48.28 20.71
CA LEU A 391 33.93 -48.11 19.95
C LEU A 391 32.81 -47.52 20.81
N PHE A 392 32.68 -48.04 22.06
CA PHE A 392 31.72 -47.49 23.03
C PHE A 392 32.04 -46.05 23.43
N LEU A 393 33.33 -45.74 23.61
CA LEU A 393 33.77 -44.39 23.95
C LEU A 393 33.51 -43.40 22.79
N GLY A 394 33.76 -43.78 21.55
CA GLY A 394 33.48 -42.99 20.36
C GLY A 394 31.98 -42.73 20.15
N LEU A 395 31.16 -43.76 20.33
CA LEU A 395 29.69 -43.63 20.26
C LEU A 395 29.14 -42.77 21.39
N ALA A 396 29.67 -42.93 22.62
CA ALA A 396 29.25 -42.12 23.78
C ALA A 396 29.63 -40.63 23.60
N LEU A 397 30.83 -40.34 23.06
CA LEU A 397 31.30 -39.00 22.75
C LEU A 397 30.43 -38.35 21.61
N CYS A 398 30.15 -39.09 20.54
CA CYS A 398 29.26 -38.63 19.49
C CYS A 398 27.85 -38.36 20.00
N ALA A 399 27.29 -39.24 20.83
CA ALA A 399 25.98 -39.04 21.45
C ALA A 399 25.98 -37.82 22.40
N GLY A 400 27.03 -37.62 23.19
CA GLY A 400 27.20 -36.46 24.06
C GLY A 400 27.30 -35.15 23.30
N ILE A 401 28.02 -35.13 22.19
CA ILE A 401 28.13 -33.94 21.31
C ILE A 401 26.78 -33.63 20.65
N ILE A 402 26.09 -34.64 20.11
CA ILE A 402 24.76 -34.48 19.51
C ILE A 402 23.75 -33.95 20.54
N TRP A 403 23.81 -34.48 21.77
CA TRP A 403 22.96 -34.02 22.87
C TRP A 403 23.28 -32.59 23.28
N SER A 404 24.55 -32.22 23.42
CA SER A 404 25.02 -30.88 23.77
C SER A 404 24.64 -29.85 22.69
N LEU A 405 24.79 -30.18 21.39
CA LEU A 405 24.40 -29.35 20.28
C LEU A 405 22.87 -29.18 20.21
N SER A 406 22.11 -30.22 20.44
CA SER A 406 20.65 -30.20 20.53
C SER A 406 20.17 -29.26 21.66
N HIS A 407 20.84 -29.33 22.82
CA HIS A 407 20.55 -28.44 23.96
C HIS A 407 20.92 -26.98 23.68
N LEU A 408 22.06 -26.74 23.03
CA LEU A 408 22.47 -25.39 22.61
C LEU A 408 21.49 -24.78 21.60
N ILE A 409 21.05 -25.54 20.60
CA ILE A 409 20.05 -25.09 19.60
C ILE A 409 18.72 -24.81 20.28
N ASN A 410 18.27 -25.67 21.20
CA ASN A 410 17.04 -25.42 21.96
C ASN A 410 17.16 -24.19 22.88
N TRP A 411 18.32 -23.96 23.50
CA TRP A 411 18.58 -22.77 24.30
C TRP A 411 18.60 -21.50 23.45
N LEU A 412 19.27 -21.50 22.30
CA LEU A 412 19.29 -20.39 21.33
C LEU A 412 17.91 -20.10 20.77
N SER A 413 17.08 -21.11 20.48
CA SER A 413 15.71 -20.93 20.01
C SER A 413 14.81 -20.30 21.08
N ARG A 414 14.99 -20.66 22.37
CA ARG A 414 14.29 -20.03 23.51
C ARG A 414 14.73 -18.58 23.72
N LEU A 415 16.00 -18.27 23.61
CA LEU A 415 16.52 -16.90 23.67
C LEU A 415 15.95 -16.02 22.53
N ARG A 416 15.82 -16.58 21.32
CA ARG A 416 15.22 -15.88 20.18
C ARG A 416 13.70 -15.66 20.38
N ALA A 417 13.01 -16.64 20.97
CA ALA A 417 11.58 -16.51 21.28
C ALA A 417 11.34 -15.45 22.37
N SER A 418 12.16 -15.39 23.42
CA SER A 418 12.06 -14.38 24.48
C SER A 418 12.39 -12.96 23.97
N ARG A 419 13.39 -12.79 23.09
CA ARG A 419 13.66 -11.51 22.42
C ARG A 419 12.50 -11.05 21.53
N ARG A 420 11.85 -11.97 20.78
CA ARG A 420 10.65 -11.65 19.97
C ARG A 420 9.45 -11.27 20.84
N GLN A 421 9.28 -11.89 22.01
CA GLN A 421 8.24 -11.52 22.98
C GLN A 421 8.51 -10.16 23.62
N ALA A 422 9.77 -9.87 24.01
CA ALA A 422 10.16 -8.57 24.55
C ALA A 422 9.92 -7.43 23.52
N HIS A 423 10.24 -7.64 22.24
CA HIS A 423 9.93 -6.69 21.18
C HIS A 423 8.43 -6.52 20.92
N ARG A 424 7.61 -7.56 21.11
CA ARG A 424 6.15 -7.46 21.03
C ARG A 424 5.58 -6.70 22.23
N GLN A 425 6.06 -6.93 23.44
CA GLN A 425 5.63 -6.24 24.64
C GLN A 425 6.01 -4.75 24.62
N GLN A 426 7.20 -4.39 24.11
CA GLN A 426 7.57 -2.97 23.91
C GLN A 426 6.73 -2.27 22.83
N ALA A 427 6.14 -3.01 21.89
CA ALA A 427 5.25 -2.48 20.88
C ALA A 427 3.79 -2.36 21.36
N GLU A 428 3.43 -3.02 22.45
CA GLU A 428 2.08 -3.06 23.04
C GLU A 428 1.94 -2.21 24.33
N GLU A 429 3.04 -1.66 24.91
CA GLU A 429 2.94 -0.75 26.04
C GLU A 429 2.31 0.58 25.61
N PRO A 430 1.15 0.96 26.18
CA PRO A 430 0.57 2.28 25.97
C PRO A 430 1.48 3.35 26.59
N PRO A 431 1.55 4.56 25.99
CA PRO A 431 2.35 5.65 26.54
C PRO A 431 1.85 6.00 27.94
N LEU A 432 2.79 6.07 28.89
CA LEU A 432 2.55 6.50 30.26
C LEU A 432 1.60 7.70 30.30
N GLN A 433 0.42 7.49 30.88
CA GLN A 433 -0.52 8.56 31.23
C GLN A 433 0.20 9.49 32.23
N GLN A 434 0.43 10.73 31.83
CA GLN A 434 0.76 11.80 32.76
C GLN A 434 -0.39 11.92 33.77
N GLN A 435 -0.12 11.57 35.01
CA GLN A 435 -1.00 11.83 36.14
C GLN A 435 -1.19 13.35 36.26
N VAL A 436 -2.32 13.83 35.79
CA VAL A 436 -2.78 15.19 36.06
C VAL A 436 -3.15 15.23 37.54
N HIS A 437 -2.34 15.91 38.34
CA HIS A 437 -2.68 16.30 39.72
C HIS A 437 -3.96 17.17 39.70
N ARG A 438 -5.09 16.61 40.18
CA ARG A 438 -6.26 17.41 40.57
C ARG A 438 -5.99 17.99 41.97
N PRO A 439 -6.08 19.31 42.18
CA PRO A 439 -6.20 19.85 43.52
C PRO A 439 -7.57 19.48 44.07
N ARG A 440 -7.63 18.98 45.29
CA ARG A 440 -8.85 18.80 46.09
C ARG A 440 -9.28 20.14 46.69
N PRO A 441 -10.57 20.27 47.02
CA PRO A 441 -11.25 21.52 47.38
C PRO A 441 -10.76 22.18 48.67
#